data_f6075284eb5be0f371309606910b1762
#
_entry.id   f6075284eb5be0f371309606910b1762
#
_cell.length_a   1.000
_cell.length_b   1.000
_cell.length_c   1.000
_cell.angle_alpha   90.00
_cell.angle_beta   90.00
_cell.angle_gamma   90.00
#
_symmetry.space_group_name_H-M   'P 1'
#
loop_
_entity.id
_entity.type
_entity.pdbx_description
1 polymer ?
#
loop_
_entity_poly.entity_id
_entity_poly.type
_entity_poly.pdbx_seq_one_letter_code
_entity_poly.pdbx_strand_id
1 'polypeptide(L)'
;MHVAHRALSQLVAEGFHPVIIGKRDHVEVRGMTEDLGEFDVVLSEADVAQLRERPRFGVAAQTTQPIERVRYLVGVIRGRFPNAEVRFVDTVCQPTKQRQHAAVELAQQCSVVIVIGGAQSNNTRELVQTCAEHCERVFHVQTAADLGEDWFHPEDTIGITAGTSTPDPVIEGVERRLLEISSAWEERLVSHPGANHTRAGDV
;
A
#
# COMPACT_ATOMS: atom_id res chain seq x y z
N MET A 1 9.51 -14.46 -6.29
CA MET A 1 8.72 -15.37 -7.16
C MET A 1 8.84 -16.83 -6.75
N HIS A 2 10.03 -17.43 -6.72
CA HIS A 2 10.22 -18.86 -6.38
C HIS A 2 9.71 -19.29 -4.98
N VAL A 3 9.73 -18.42 -3.97
CA VAL A 3 9.30 -18.77 -2.62
C VAL A 3 7.78 -18.99 -2.54
N ALA A 4 7.00 -18.07 -3.10
CA ALA A 4 5.54 -18.15 -3.07
C ALA A 4 5.01 -19.31 -3.92
N HIS A 5 5.58 -19.53 -5.11
CA HIS A 5 5.27 -20.69 -5.95
C HIS A 5 5.57 -22.00 -5.22
N ARG A 6 6.77 -22.16 -4.65
CA ARG A 6 7.15 -23.36 -3.90
C ARG A 6 6.22 -23.62 -2.72
N ALA A 7 5.84 -22.56 -1.99
CA ALA A 7 4.91 -22.69 -0.87
C ALA A 7 3.53 -23.20 -1.32
N LEU A 8 3.00 -22.70 -2.43
CA LEU A 8 1.74 -23.19 -3.01
C LEU A 8 1.84 -24.62 -3.50
N SER A 9 2.90 -24.96 -4.25
CA SER A 9 3.12 -26.33 -4.75
C SER A 9 3.20 -27.34 -3.59
N GLN A 10 3.84 -26.97 -2.48
CA GLN A 10 3.89 -27.78 -1.28
C GLN A 10 2.51 -27.97 -0.66
N LEU A 11 1.72 -26.90 -0.51
CA LEU A 11 0.35 -26.97 0.01
C LEU A 11 -0.53 -27.87 -0.85
N VAL A 12 -0.41 -27.77 -2.18
CA VAL A 12 -1.14 -28.65 -3.12
C VAL A 12 -0.72 -30.12 -2.94
N ALA A 13 0.58 -30.40 -2.83
CA ALA A 13 1.08 -31.75 -2.57
C ALA A 13 0.57 -32.34 -1.25
N GLU A 14 0.29 -31.49 -0.26
CA GLU A 14 -0.30 -31.86 1.02
C GLU A 14 -1.84 -31.94 0.98
N GLY A 15 -2.46 -31.76 -0.19
CA GLY A 15 -3.91 -31.88 -0.42
C GLY A 15 -4.74 -30.65 -0.04
N PHE A 16 -4.12 -29.46 0.01
CA PHE A 16 -4.83 -28.19 0.18
C PHE A 16 -5.26 -27.62 -1.17
N HIS A 17 -6.47 -27.05 -1.21
CA HIS A 17 -6.89 -26.23 -2.34
C HIS A 17 -6.17 -24.89 -2.30
N PRO A 18 -5.41 -24.48 -3.34
CA PRO A 18 -4.62 -23.27 -3.32
C PRO A 18 -5.48 -22.02 -3.51
N VAL A 19 -5.29 -21.05 -2.63
CA VAL A 19 -5.88 -19.70 -2.70
C VAL A 19 -4.76 -18.66 -2.67
N ILE A 20 -4.74 -17.79 -3.67
CA ILE A 20 -3.75 -16.73 -3.79
C ILE A 20 -4.40 -15.40 -3.46
N ILE A 21 -3.87 -14.69 -2.45
CA ILE A 21 -4.26 -13.30 -2.18
C ILE A 21 -3.41 -12.39 -3.04
N GLY A 22 -4.01 -11.79 -4.08
CA GLY A 22 -3.28 -10.95 -5.03
C GLY A 22 -4.10 -10.56 -6.25
N LYS A 23 -3.51 -9.77 -7.14
CA LYS A 23 -4.14 -9.36 -8.40
C LYS A 23 -4.03 -10.48 -9.44
N ARG A 24 -5.16 -10.99 -9.91
CA ARG A 24 -5.24 -12.12 -10.86
C ARG A 24 -4.35 -11.93 -12.11
N ASP A 25 -4.34 -10.73 -12.67
CA ASP A 25 -3.61 -10.43 -13.91
C ASP A 25 -2.14 -10.02 -13.68
N HIS A 26 -1.68 -10.02 -12.44
CA HIS A 26 -0.30 -9.68 -12.12
C HIS A 26 0.65 -10.81 -12.54
N VAL A 27 1.80 -10.46 -13.14
CA VAL A 27 2.81 -11.42 -13.63
C VAL A 27 3.26 -12.39 -12.54
N GLU A 28 3.41 -11.92 -11.31
CA GLU A 28 3.78 -12.75 -10.18
C GLU A 28 2.70 -13.80 -9.85
N VAL A 29 1.43 -13.41 -9.81
CA VAL A 29 0.31 -14.33 -9.54
C VAL A 29 0.19 -15.37 -10.64
N ARG A 30 0.34 -14.98 -11.91
CA ARG A 30 0.40 -15.93 -13.03
C ARG A 30 1.53 -16.94 -12.86
N GLY A 31 2.75 -16.48 -12.54
CA GLY A 31 3.88 -17.37 -12.31
C GLY A 31 3.78 -18.23 -11.04
N MET A 32 2.91 -17.86 -10.08
CA MET A 32 2.59 -18.68 -8.92
C MET A 32 1.61 -19.81 -9.24
N THR A 33 0.83 -19.66 -10.31
CA THR A 33 -0.31 -20.54 -10.65
C THR A 33 -0.14 -21.30 -11.96
N GLU A 34 0.98 -21.08 -12.67
CA GLU A 34 1.22 -21.57 -14.03
C GLU A 34 1.07 -23.09 -14.19
N ASP A 35 1.47 -23.84 -13.17
CA ASP A 35 1.45 -25.31 -13.12
C ASP A 35 0.37 -25.88 -12.18
N LEU A 36 -0.51 -25.02 -11.63
CA LEU A 36 -1.61 -25.45 -10.78
C LEU A 36 -2.84 -25.79 -11.65
N GLY A 37 -3.40 -26.99 -11.44
CA GLY A 37 -4.58 -27.42 -12.18
C GLY A 37 -5.87 -26.72 -11.75
N GLU A 38 -6.02 -26.43 -10.46
CA GLU A 38 -7.18 -25.73 -9.88
C GLU A 38 -6.71 -24.78 -8.79
N PHE A 39 -7.17 -23.54 -8.80
CA PHE A 39 -6.83 -22.52 -7.81
C PHE A 39 -7.85 -21.39 -7.80
N ASP A 40 -7.89 -20.64 -6.71
CA ASP A 40 -8.64 -19.39 -6.60
C ASP A 40 -7.70 -18.20 -6.34
N VAL A 41 -8.08 -17.04 -6.87
CA VAL A 41 -7.40 -15.77 -6.60
C VAL A 41 -8.40 -14.81 -5.99
N VAL A 42 -8.08 -14.27 -4.82
CA VAL A 42 -8.93 -13.34 -4.06
C VAL A 42 -8.17 -12.06 -3.77
N LEU A 43 -8.86 -10.93 -3.77
CA LEU A 43 -8.34 -9.61 -3.40
C LEU A 43 -9.30 -8.83 -2.51
N SER A 44 -10.53 -9.32 -2.35
CA SER A 44 -11.62 -8.70 -1.60
C SER A 44 -12.47 -9.74 -0.88
N GLU A 45 -13.30 -9.30 0.06
CA GLU A 45 -14.32 -10.15 0.69
C GLU A 45 -15.32 -10.70 -0.33
N ALA A 46 -15.66 -9.90 -1.35
CA ALA A 46 -16.54 -10.33 -2.42
C ALA A 46 -15.96 -11.54 -3.18
N ASP A 47 -14.63 -11.58 -3.38
CA ASP A 47 -13.97 -12.74 -3.99
C ASP A 47 -13.99 -13.94 -3.04
N VAL A 48 -13.76 -13.72 -1.74
CA VAL A 48 -13.85 -14.78 -0.73
C VAL A 48 -15.28 -15.35 -0.68
N ALA A 49 -16.31 -14.51 -0.88
CA ALA A 49 -17.69 -14.95 -0.94
C ALA A 49 -17.99 -15.88 -2.14
N GLN A 50 -17.18 -15.86 -3.19
CA GLN A 50 -17.31 -16.74 -4.36
C GLN A 50 -16.56 -18.08 -4.21
N LEU A 51 -15.72 -18.22 -3.19
CA LEU A 51 -15.01 -19.48 -2.95
C LEU A 51 -16.00 -20.62 -2.70
N ARG A 52 -15.74 -21.76 -3.34
CA ARG A 52 -16.48 -22.99 -3.09
C ARG A 52 -15.98 -23.63 -1.79
N GLU A 53 -16.88 -24.32 -1.09
CA GLU A 53 -16.52 -25.06 0.11
C GLU A 53 -15.52 -26.18 -0.21
N ARG A 54 -14.46 -26.24 0.59
CA ARG A 54 -13.39 -27.23 0.52
C ARG A 54 -13.00 -27.62 1.94
N PRO A 55 -12.55 -28.87 2.17
CA PRO A 55 -12.12 -29.29 3.49
C PRO A 55 -10.80 -28.63 3.93
N ARG A 56 -9.96 -28.20 2.96
CA ARG A 56 -8.62 -27.65 3.23
C ARG A 56 -8.29 -26.54 2.25
N PHE A 57 -7.90 -25.36 2.77
CA PHE A 57 -7.43 -24.22 1.99
C PHE A 57 -5.98 -23.91 2.30
N GLY A 58 -5.12 -23.90 1.29
CA GLY A 58 -3.74 -23.47 1.35
C GLY A 58 -3.59 -22.07 0.81
N VAL A 59 -3.35 -21.09 1.70
CA VAL A 59 -3.34 -19.67 1.33
C VAL A 59 -1.91 -19.14 1.25
N ALA A 60 -1.58 -18.49 0.14
CA ALA A 60 -0.36 -17.70 -0.02
C ALA A 60 -0.71 -16.31 -0.60
N ALA A 61 0.21 -15.37 -0.54
CA ALA A 61 -0.01 -14.01 -1.03
C ALA A 61 1.02 -13.62 -2.09
N GLN A 62 0.61 -12.73 -2.99
CA GLN A 62 1.53 -11.97 -3.83
C GLN A 62 2.50 -11.18 -2.92
N THR A 63 3.79 -11.20 -3.22
CA THR A 63 4.85 -10.72 -2.30
C THR A 63 4.76 -9.23 -1.95
N THR A 64 4.05 -8.45 -2.74
CA THR A 64 3.86 -7.01 -2.57
C THR A 64 2.51 -6.61 -1.94
N GLN A 65 1.68 -7.56 -1.55
CA GLN A 65 0.40 -7.25 -0.90
C GLN A 65 0.61 -6.67 0.50
N PRO A 66 -0.25 -5.73 0.95
CA PRO A 66 -0.28 -5.29 2.34
C PRO A 66 -0.52 -6.46 3.28
N ILE A 67 0.41 -6.69 4.23
CA ILE A 67 0.34 -7.87 5.09
C ILE A 67 -0.91 -7.88 5.97
N GLU A 68 -1.37 -6.71 6.42
CA GLU A 68 -2.58 -6.61 7.25
C GLU A 68 -3.83 -6.99 6.43
N ARG A 69 -3.92 -6.54 5.16
CA ARG A 69 -4.99 -6.96 4.25
C ARG A 69 -4.96 -8.48 4.01
N VAL A 70 -3.76 -9.05 3.85
CA VAL A 70 -3.61 -10.50 3.69
C VAL A 70 -4.13 -11.24 4.92
N ARG A 71 -3.73 -10.83 6.12
CA ARG A 71 -4.19 -11.41 7.39
C ARG A 71 -5.70 -11.28 7.57
N TYR A 72 -6.23 -10.11 7.22
CA TYR A 72 -7.67 -9.87 7.26
C TYR A 72 -8.43 -10.85 6.36
N LEU A 73 -8.06 -10.99 5.08
CA LEU A 73 -8.72 -11.91 4.15
C LEU A 73 -8.56 -13.38 4.56
N VAL A 74 -7.42 -13.76 5.14
CA VAL A 74 -7.26 -15.10 5.76
C VAL A 74 -8.26 -15.29 6.89
N GLY A 75 -8.47 -14.27 7.72
CA GLY A 75 -9.50 -14.28 8.77
C GLY A 75 -10.92 -14.44 8.21
N VAL A 76 -11.24 -13.73 7.12
CA VAL A 76 -12.54 -13.84 6.42
C VAL A 76 -12.75 -15.27 5.87
N ILE A 77 -11.71 -15.87 5.26
CA ILE A 77 -11.77 -17.27 4.77
C ILE A 77 -12.05 -18.22 5.93
N ARG A 78 -11.35 -18.09 7.06
CA ARG A 78 -11.57 -18.91 8.26
C ARG A 78 -12.98 -18.75 8.84
N GLY A 79 -13.47 -17.53 8.89
CA GLY A 79 -14.84 -17.24 9.36
C GLY A 79 -15.92 -17.83 8.45
N ARG A 80 -15.71 -17.80 7.13
CA ARG A 80 -16.64 -18.35 6.15
C ARG A 80 -16.66 -19.89 6.15
N PHE A 81 -15.53 -20.53 6.39
CA PHE A 81 -15.38 -21.98 6.36
C PHE A 81 -14.85 -22.54 7.71
N PRO A 82 -15.65 -22.46 8.77
CA PRO A 82 -15.20 -22.78 10.12
C PRO A 82 -14.81 -24.26 10.31
N ASN A 83 -15.28 -25.13 9.43
CA ASN A 83 -14.96 -26.56 9.46
C ASN A 83 -13.76 -26.92 8.56
N ALA A 84 -13.23 -25.98 7.78
CA ALA A 84 -12.09 -26.21 6.91
C ALA A 84 -10.76 -25.96 7.63
N GLU A 85 -9.75 -26.77 7.30
CA GLU A 85 -8.37 -26.45 7.68
C GLU A 85 -7.84 -25.32 6.78
N VAL A 86 -7.56 -24.14 7.34
CA VAL A 86 -7.00 -23.01 6.59
C VAL A 86 -5.55 -22.80 7.00
N ARG A 87 -4.62 -23.18 6.13
CA ARG A 87 -3.19 -22.99 6.32
C ARG A 87 -2.70 -21.79 5.51
N PHE A 88 -2.17 -20.80 6.19
CA PHE A 88 -1.58 -19.63 5.56
C PHE A 88 -0.05 -19.70 5.62
N VAL A 89 0.59 -19.55 4.47
CA VAL A 89 2.04 -19.40 4.35
C VAL A 89 2.32 -17.92 4.00
N ASP A 90 3.00 -17.23 4.91
CA ASP A 90 3.35 -15.83 4.72
C ASP A 90 4.46 -15.66 3.68
N THR A 91 4.07 -15.31 2.47
CA THR A 91 4.95 -15.10 1.32
C THR A 91 5.20 -13.64 1.01
N VAL A 92 4.63 -12.70 1.79
CA VAL A 92 4.94 -11.26 1.66
C VAL A 92 6.39 -11.03 2.06
N CYS A 93 7.16 -10.39 1.19
CA CYS A 93 8.60 -10.24 1.42
C CYS A 93 8.91 -9.23 2.55
N GLN A 94 10.00 -9.48 3.29
CA GLN A 94 10.38 -8.61 4.41
C GLN A 94 10.60 -7.14 4.02
N PRO A 95 11.26 -6.81 2.90
CA PRO A 95 11.37 -5.42 2.47
C PRO A 95 10.01 -4.74 2.24
N THR A 96 9.01 -5.48 1.73
CA THR A 96 7.64 -4.96 1.59
C THR A 96 7.02 -4.66 2.94
N LYS A 97 7.11 -5.59 3.91
CA LYS A 97 6.58 -5.39 5.27
C LYS A 97 7.23 -4.21 5.97
N GLN A 98 8.55 -4.11 5.91
CA GLN A 98 9.29 -2.99 6.51
C GLN A 98 8.86 -1.65 5.91
N ARG A 99 8.71 -1.58 4.58
CA ARG A 99 8.27 -0.36 3.90
C ARG A 99 6.83 0.01 4.24
N GLN A 100 5.94 -0.96 4.32
CA GLN A 100 4.56 -0.74 4.74
C GLN A 100 4.48 -0.23 6.17
N HIS A 101 5.25 -0.84 7.09
CA HIS A 101 5.31 -0.39 8.49
C HIS A 101 5.83 1.05 8.58
N ALA A 102 6.93 1.36 7.91
CA ALA A 102 7.47 2.73 7.87
C ALA A 102 6.48 3.73 7.26
N ALA A 103 5.70 3.33 6.24
CA ALA A 103 4.68 4.18 5.64
C ALA A 103 3.51 4.43 6.60
N VAL A 104 3.09 3.44 7.37
CA VAL A 104 2.06 3.59 8.42
C VAL A 104 2.55 4.53 9.52
N GLU A 105 3.76 4.31 10.04
CA GLU A 105 4.34 5.17 11.08
C GLU A 105 4.45 6.63 10.61
N LEU A 106 4.91 6.83 9.36
CA LEU A 106 5.00 8.15 8.74
C LEU A 106 3.61 8.81 8.66
N ALA A 107 2.62 8.09 8.14
CA ALA A 107 1.26 8.60 7.94
C ALA A 107 0.57 8.98 9.26
N GLN A 108 0.88 8.27 10.35
CA GLN A 108 0.35 8.58 11.69
C GLN A 108 0.98 9.82 12.32
N GLN A 109 2.18 10.23 11.88
CA GLN A 109 2.93 11.35 12.46
C GLN A 109 2.84 12.63 11.62
N CYS A 110 2.34 12.53 10.39
CA CYS A 110 2.32 13.64 9.43
C CYS A 110 0.89 14.09 9.14
N SER A 111 0.70 15.39 8.92
CA SER A 111 -0.58 15.95 8.45
C SER A 111 -0.76 15.83 6.94
N VAL A 112 0.35 15.66 6.21
CA VAL A 112 0.39 15.44 4.76
C VAL A 112 1.42 14.36 4.45
N VAL A 113 1.09 13.44 3.55
CA VAL A 113 2.04 12.44 3.04
C VAL A 113 2.16 12.55 1.51
N ILE A 114 3.39 12.66 1.04
CA ILE A 114 3.74 12.61 -0.38
C ILE A 114 4.28 11.23 -0.71
N VAL A 115 3.59 10.52 -1.59
CA VAL A 115 4.03 9.21 -2.09
C VAL A 115 4.60 9.37 -3.49
N ILE A 116 5.90 9.11 -3.65
CA ILE A 116 6.62 9.32 -4.91
C ILE A 116 6.75 8.01 -5.66
N GLY A 117 6.40 8.02 -6.96
CA GLY A 117 6.64 6.86 -7.84
C GLY A 117 5.76 6.80 -9.06
N GLY A 118 6.02 5.86 -9.94
CA GLY A 118 5.27 5.71 -11.19
C GLY A 118 3.80 5.34 -10.97
N ALA A 119 2.87 5.99 -11.67
CA ALA A 119 1.43 5.74 -11.58
C ALA A 119 1.03 4.29 -11.92
N GLN A 120 1.83 3.60 -12.72
CA GLN A 120 1.61 2.20 -13.09
C GLN A 120 2.23 1.19 -12.10
N SER A 121 3.02 1.66 -11.14
CA SER A 121 3.65 0.81 -10.12
C SER A 121 2.61 0.30 -9.11
N ASN A 122 2.45 -1.01 -9.00
CA ASN A 122 1.58 -1.61 -7.99
C ASN A 122 2.05 -1.26 -6.58
N ASN A 123 3.36 -1.30 -6.33
CA ASN A 123 3.91 -0.97 -5.01
C ASN A 123 3.64 0.49 -4.62
N THR A 124 3.74 1.44 -5.57
CA THR A 124 3.40 2.84 -5.30
C THR A 124 1.93 3.01 -4.96
N ARG A 125 1.04 2.38 -5.72
CA ARG A 125 -0.41 2.43 -5.45
C ARG A 125 -0.79 1.81 -4.10
N GLU A 126 -0.16 0.70 -3.72
CA GLU A 126 -0.37 0.09 -2.40
C GLU A 126 0.15 1.01 -1.27
N LEU A 127 1.28 1.71 -1.46
CA LEU A 127 1.75 2.70 -0.49
C LEU A 127 0.79 3.87 -0.34
N VAL A 128 0.25 4.41 -1.44
CA VAL A 128 -0.77 5.47 -1.40
C VAL A 128 -1.97 5.01 -0.58
N GLN A 129 -2.48 3.81 -0.86
CA GLN A 129 -3.62 3.27 -0.13
C GLN A 129 -3.30 3.06 1.36
N THR A 130 -2.14 2.50 1.69
CA THR A 130 -1.69 2.29 3.07
C THR A 130 -1.60 3.63 3.83
N CYS A 131 -1.02 4.66 3.22
CA CYS A 131 -0.94 5.99 3.84
C CYS A 131 -2.33 6.62 4.02
N ALA A 132 -3.24 6.48 3.05
CA ALA A 132 -4.58 7.04 3.11
C ALA A 132 -5.49 6.41 4.19
N GLU A 133 -5.16 5.23 4.68
CA GLU A 133 -5.84 4.61 5.82
C GLU A 133 -5.48 5.30 7.16
N HIS A 134 -4.39 6.09 7.20
CA HIS A 134 -3.84 6.67 8.43
C HIS A 134 -3.61 8.19 8.36
N CYS A 135 -3.69 8.81 7.17
CA CYS A 135 -3.55 10.24 6.94
C CYS A 135 -4.62 10.70 5.93
N GLU A 136 -5.34 11.77 6.25
CA GLU A 136 -6.41 12.28 5.36
C GLU A 136 -5.88 12.95 4.09
N ARG A 137 -4.66 13.50 4.16
CA ARG A 137 -4.05 14.27 3.07
C ARG A 137 -2.85 13.53 2.49
N VAL A 138 -3.12 12.64 1.54
CA VAL A 138 -2.10 11.84 0.85
C VAL A 138 -2.11 12.17 -0.64
N PHE A 139 -0.97 12.57 -1.16
CA PHE A 139 -0.79 12.94 -2.56
C PHE A 139 0.22 12.02 -3.24
N HIS A 140 -0.13 11.56 -4.43
CA HIS A 140 0.75 10.78 -5.28
C HIS A 140 1.39 11.67 -6.34
N VAL A 141 2.71 11.66 -6.42
CA VAL A 141 3.48 12.40 -7.41
C VAL A 141 4.47 11.49 -8.13
N GLN A 142 4.75 11.77 -9.39
CA GLN A 142 5.78 11.08 -10.15
C GLN A 142 7.08 11.89 -10.18
N THR A 143 6.97 13.22 -10.09
CA THR A 143 8.08 14.17 -10.14
C THR A 143 7.79 15.40 -9.26
N ALA A 144 8.79 16.24 -9.07
CA ALA A 144 8.64 17.54 -8.37
C ALA A 144 7.62 18.49 -9.05
N ALA A 145 7.43 18.36 -10.36
CA ALA A 145 6.50 19.20 -11.11
C ALA A 145 5.02 18.91 -10.83
N ASP A 146 4.74 17.73 -10.25
CA ASP A 146 3.37 17.34 -9.89
C ASP A 146 2.92 17.94 -8.55
N LEU A 147 3.83 18.58 -7.77
CA LEU A 147 3.49 19.19 -6.49
C LEU A 147 2.66 20.46 -6.68
N GLY A 148 1.45 20.48 -6.12
CA GLY A 148 0.63 21.67 -5.99
C GLY A 148 1.00 22.47 -4.73
N GLU A 149 1.28 23.77 -4.87
CA GLU A 149 1.60 24.63 -3.71
C GLU A 149 0.40 24.83 -2.77
N ASP A 150 -0.81 24.74 -3.32
CA ASP A 150 -2.10 24.82 -2.62
C ASP A 150 -2.44 23.58 -1.78
N TRP A 151 -1.64 22.54 -1.89
CA TRP A 151 -1.83 21.31 -1.09
C TRP A 151 -1.36 21.47 0.36
N PHE A 152 -0.58 22.51 0.67
CA PHE A 152 0.14 22.62 1.93
C PHE A 152 -0.25 23.86 2.72
N HIS A 153 -0.10 23.78 4.03
CA HIS A 153 -0.23 24.88 4.97
C HIS A 153 1.06 25.07 5.76
N PRO A 154 1.34 26.31 6.26
CA PRO A 154 2.60 26.58 6.99
C PRO A 154 2.83 25.72 8.23
N GLU A 155 1.76 25.21 8.86
CA GLU A 155 1.78 24.35 10.04
C GLU A 155 1.88 22.86 9.73
N ASP A 156 1.90 22.47 8.44
CA ASP A 156 1.91 21.07 8.07
C ASP A 156 3.24 20.38 8.41
N THR A 157 3.12 19.18 8.93
CA THR A 157 4.22 18.20 8.96
C THR A 157 4.09 17.30 7.75
N ILE A 158 5.05 17.40 6.83
CA ILE A 158 5.03 16.68 5.55
C ILE A 158 5.93 15.45 5.63
N GLY A 159 5.35 14.28 5.40
CA GLY A 159 6.07 13.02 5.25
C GLY A 159 6.29 12.65 3.80
N ILE A 160 7.47 12.10 3.48
CA ILE A 160 7.82 11.63 2.14
C ILE A 160 8.08 10.13 2.17
N THR A 161 7.45 9.40 1.26
CA THR A 161 7.76 7.97 1.01
C THR A 161 7.79 7.70 -0.49
N ALA A 162 8.48 6.63 -0.90
CA ALA A 162 8.65 6.34 -2.31
C ALA A 162 8.48 4.85 -2.64
N GLY A 163 7.99 4.59 -3.84
CA GLY A 163 7.95 3.24 -4.41
C GLY A 163 9.36 2.66 -4.61
N THR A 164 9.49 1.33 -4.52
CA THR A 164 10.78 0.61 -4.56
C THR A 164 11.64 0.91 -5.78
N SER A 165 11.02 1.22 -6.91
CA SER A 165 11.70 1.49 -8.19
C SER A 165 11.84 2.98 -8.49
N THR A 166 11.53 3.86 -7.52
CA THR A 166 11.68 5.32 -7.69
C THR A 166 13.16 5.68 -7.60
N PRO A 167 13.73 6.34 -8.63
CA PRO A 167 15.14 6.75 -8.59
C PRO A 167 15.41 7.83 -7.54
N ASP A 168 16.55 7.76 -6.84
CA ASP A 168 16.94 8.73 -5.82
C ASP A 168 16.89 10.20 -6.31
N PRO A 169 17.35 10.55 -7.54
CA PRO A 169 17.25 11.92 -8.03
C PRO A 169 15.82 12.46 -8.13
N VAL A 170 14.82 11.60 -8.32
CA VAL A 170 13.41 12.01 -8.33
C VAL A 170 12.96 12.36 -6.91
N ILE A 171 13.35 11.54 -5.91
CA ILE A 171 13.04 11.76 -4.51
C ILE A 171 13.68 13.08 -4.04
N GLU A 172 14.97 13.27 -4.32
CA GLU A 172 15.71 14.50 -3.99
C GLU A 172 15.11 15.74 -4.67
N GLY A 173 14.61 15.60 -5.91
CA GLY A 173 13.91 16.67 -6.62
C GLY A 173 12.60 17.08 -5.93
N VAL A 174 11.81 16.13 -5.47
CA VAL A 174 10.57 16.39 -4.73
C VAL A 174 10.88 17.03 -3.38
N GLU A 175 11.87 16.50 -2.63
CA GLU A 175 12.30 17.07 -1.35
C GLU A 175 12.75 18.53 -1.50
N ARG A 176 13.59 18.82 -2.48
CA ARG A 176 14.05 20.20 -2.78
C ARG A 176 12.87 21.11 -3.06
N ARG A 177 11.91 20.67 -3.87
CA ARG A 177 10.73 21.47 -4.21
C ARG A 177 9.86 21.76 -2.98
N LEU A 178 9.70 20.81 -2.07
CA LEU A 178 8.99 21.04 -0.81
C LEU A 178 9.71 22.05 0.08
N LEU A 179 11.04 22.01 0.15
CA LEU A 179 11.83 23.02 0.87
C LEU A 179 11.71 24.41 0.25
N GLU A 180 11.67 24.52 -1.08
CA GLU A 180 11.42 25.80 -1.77
C GLU A 180 10.05 26.38 -1.42
N ILE A 181 9.00 25.53 -1.41
CA ILE A 181 7.64 25.94 -1.02
C ILE A 181 7.63 26.44 0.43
N SER A 182 8.27 25.71 1.36
CA SER A 182 8.37 26.12 2.77
C SER A 182 9.09 27.46 2.94
N SER A 183 10.23 27.64 2.29
CA SER A 183 11.01 28.89 2.35
C SER A 183 10.23 30.07 1.81
N ALA A 184 9.46 29.90 0.73
CA ALA A 184 8.62 30.97 0.18
C ALA A 184 7.51 31.41 1.14
N TRP A 185 7.02 30.51 2.01
CA TRP A 185 6.06 30.88 3.05
C TRP A 185 6.72 31.66 4.19
N GLU A 186 7.89 31.23 4.65
CA GLU A 186 8.65 31.97 5.67
C GLU A 186 8.92 33.41 5.23
N GLU A 187 9.33 33.61 3.98
CA GLU A 187 9.54 34.96 3.42
C GLU A 187 8.25 35.79 3.39
N ARG A 188 7.11 35.21 3.03
CA ARG A 188 5.80 35.88 3.03
C ARG A 188 5.35 36.26 4.42
N LEU A 189 5.54 35.39 5.42
CA LEU A 189 5.20 35.63 6.82
C LEU A 189 6.06 36.80 7.40
N VAL A 190 7.34 36.82 7.09
CA VAL A 190 8.26 37.90 7.51
C VAL A 190 7.91 39.23 6.82
N SER A 191 7.51 39.16 5.55
CA SER A 191 7.20 40.39 4.76
C SER A 191 5.83 41.00 5.10
N HIS A 192 4.89 40.20 5.67
CA HIS A 192 3.53 40.62 6.00
C HIS A 192 3.11 40.15 7.38
N PRO A 193 3.66 40.67 8.50
CA PRO A 193 3.39 40.17 9.85
C PRO A 193 1.96 40.42 10.38
N GLY A 194 1.00 40.83 9.53
CA GLY A 194 -0.35 41.26 9.94
C GLY A 194 -1.52 40.59 9.18
N ALA A 195 -1.30 39.60 8.29
CA ALA A 195 -2.36 39.07 7.42
C ALA A 195 -3.05 37.81 7.96
N ASN A 196 -2.92 37.46 9.22
CA ASN A 196 -3.66 36.35 9.85
C ASN A 196 -4.68 36.90 10.85
N HIS A 197 -5.95 36.68 10.53
CA HIS A 197 -7.19 36.56 11.33
C HIS A 197 -8.32 37.45 10.85
N THR A 198 -9.01 36.99 9.80
CA THR A 198 -10.44 37.20 9.76
C THR A 198 -11.10 35.81 9.65
N ARG A 199 -11.31 35.17 10.81
CA ARG A 199 -12.36 34.19 10.95
C ARG A 199 -13.67 34.89 10.61
N ALA A 200 -14.31 34.48 9.51
CA ALA A 200 -15.74 34.71 9.31
C ALA A 200 -16.49 33.87 10.36
N GLY A 201 -16.79 34.47 11.48
CA GLY A 201 -17.79 34.05 12.45
C GLY A 201 -18.79 35.20 12.57
N ASP A 202 -20.06 34.80 12.65
CA ASP A 202 -21.25 35.61 12.91
C ASP A 202 -21.95 36.24 11.66
N VAL A 203 -22.93 35.50 11.13
CA VAL A 203 -24.38 35.76 11.31
C VAL A 203 -25.13 34.46 11.02
#